data_10ae3f589a2d9d4c0cee6c86157f323b
#
_entry.id   10ae3f589a2d9d4c0cee6c86157f323b
#
_cell.length_a   1.000
_cell.length_b   1.000
_cell.length_c   1.000
_cell.angle_alpha   90.00
_cell.angle_beta   90.00
_cell.angle_gamma   90.00
#
_symmetry.space_group_name_H-M   'P 1'
#
loop_
_entity.id
_entity.type
_entity.pdbx_description
1 polymer ?
#
loop_
_entity_poly.entity_id
_entity_poly.type
_entity_poly.pdbx_seq_one_letter_code
_entity_poly.pdbx_strand_id
1 'polypeptide(L)'
;MTETPPLYSCYGRIGEQVRVPISGNRAKRILHGALNIHTGAVLLLITNEWVQETHQYFLRMMRAHWRGWSIVCFEDRGSPHTAAESLALAQALDIEVRLLPTATPELNAMDQLWRRVKGATVASRATQSIDTSADQICPHILAMPPQDRLRQAGVLSGNFWLTR
;
A
#
# COMPACT_ATOMS: atom_id res chain seq x y z
N MET A 1 -0.25 5.71 -7.13
CA MET A 1 -0.10 7.09 -6.62
C MET A 1 0.09 8.03 -7.79
N THR A 2 -0.54 9.19 -7.79
CA THR A 2 -0.45 10.22 -8.83
C THR A 2 0.30 11.43 -8.28
N GLU A 3 0.80 12.29 -9.17
CA GLU A 3 1.51 13.51 -8.77
C GLU A 3 0.58 14.53 -8.10
N THR A 4 -0.69 14.54 -8.45
CA THR A 4 -1.68 15.33 -7.72
C THR A 4 -1.86 14.75 -6.30
N PRO A 5 -1.53 15.51 -5.24
CA PRO A 5 -1.66 15.00 -3.89
C PRO A 5 -3.13 14.77 -3.52
N PRO A 6 -3.43 13.77 -2.70
CA PRO A 6 -4.77 13.63 -2.15
C PRO A 6 -5.10 14.84 -1.26
N LEU A 7 -6.27 15.41 -1.45
CA LEU A 7 -6.73 16.52 -0.63
C LEU A 7 -7.46 15.99 0.60
N TYR A 8 -7.03 16.42 1.76
CA TYR A 8 -7.67 16.13 3.04
C TYR A 8 -8.16 17.43 3.68
N SER A 9 -9.13 17.32 4.56
CA SER A 9 -9.56 18.46 5.37
C SER A 9 -8.38 19.02 6.17
N CYS A 10 -8.18 20.31 6.12
CA CYS A 10 -7.13 21.02 6.87
C CYS A 10 -7.72 22.28 7.51
N TYR A 11 -7.08 22.71 8.58
CA TYR A 11 -7.42 23.97 9.23
C TYR A 11 -6.81 25.14 8.44
N GLY A 12 -7.58 26.20 8.23
CA GLY A 12 -7.15 27.45 7.63
C GLY A 12 -7.70 28.62 8.43
N ARG A 13 -7.27 29.86 8.09
CA ARG A 13 -7.87 31.05 8.69
C ARG A 13 -9.30 31.22 8.24
N ILE A 14 -10.14 31.69 9.14
CA ILE A 14 -11.56 31.97 8.82
C ILE A 14 -11.62 32.98 7.68
N GLY A 15 -12.36 32.63 6.63
CA GLY A 15 -12.52 33.48 5.43
C GLY A 15 -11.46 33.29 4.35
N GLU A 16 -10.40 32.47 4.59
CA GLU A 16 -9.36 32.16 3.61
C GLU A 16 -9.52 30.73 3.10
N GLN A 17 -9.59 30.57 1.78
CA GLN A 17 -9.55 29.24 1.17
C GLN A 17 -8.13 28.72 1.10
N VAL A 18 -7.84 27.60 1.73
CA VAL A 18 -6.55 26.93 1.62
C VAL A 18 -6.37 26.42 0.20
N ARG A 19 -5.31 26.85 -0.47
CA ARG A 19 -4.97 26.44 -1.84
C ARG A 19 -3.72 25.58 -1.82
N VAL A 20 -3.76 24.43 -2.47
CA VAL A 20 -2.60 23.55 -2.67
C VAL A 20 -2.18 23.69 -4.13
N PRO A 21 -0.98 24.18 -4.42
CA PRO A 21 -0.49 24.25 -5.79
C PRO A 21 -0.26 22.82 -6.32
N ILE A 22 -0.71 22.58 -7.55
CA ILE A 22 -0.53 21.30 -8.26
C ILE A 22 0.27 21.56 -9.54
N SER A 23 1.17 20.63 -9.87
CA SER A 23 2.04 20.75 -11.05
C SER A 23 1.30 20.59 -12.38
N GLY A 24 0.11 19.99 -12.36
CA GLY A 24 -0.62 19.60 -13.58
C GLY A 24 -0.04 18.39 -14.32
N ASN A 25 1.09 17.86 -13.90
CA ASN A 25 1.67 16.63 -14.42
C ASN A 25 0.82 15.40 -14.09
N ARG A 26 0.84 14.41 -15.01
CA ARG A 26 0.09 13.15 -14.86
C ARG A 26 0.97 11.95 -14.53
N ALA A 27 2.20 12.19 -14.11
CA ALA A 27 3.08 11.10 -13.70
C ALA A 27 2.44 10.29 -12.57
N LYS A 28 2.65 9.00 -12.58
CA LYS A 28 2.17 8.09 -11.53
C LYS A 28 3.26 7.10 -11.15
N ARG A 29 3.23 6.64 -9.90
CA ARG A 29 4.03 5.52 -9.40
C ARG A 29 3.10 4.51 -8.74
N ILE A 30 3.39 3.25 -8.94
CA ILE A 30 2.69 2.16 -8.29
C ILE A 30 3.50 1.74 -7.07
N LEU A 31 2.85 1.73 -5.93
CA LEU A 31 3.43 1.27 -4.68
C LEU A 31 2.85 -0.11 -4.37
N HIS A 32 3.66 -1.15 -4.54
CA HIS A 32 3.33 -2.48 -4.07
C HIS A 32 3.74 -2.61 -2.61
N GLY A 33 2.93 -3.22 -1.81
CA GLY A 33 3.23 -3.44 -0.39
C GLY A 33 2.57 -4.68 0.16
N ALA A 34 3.29 -5.39 1.01
CA ALA A 34 2.75 -6.46 1.81
C ALA A 34 3.10 -6.23 3.28
N LEU A 35 2.13 -6.41 4.15
CA LEU A 35 2.26 -6.29 5.61
C LEU A 35 2.00 -7.66 6.24
N ASN A 36 2.96 -8.17 6.98
CA ASN A 36 2.75 -9.32 7.84
C ASN A 36 1.94 -8.88 9.06
N ILE A 37 0.69 -9.33 9.15
CA ILE A 37 -0.25 -8.92 10.20
C ILE A 37 0.09 -9.49 11.59
N HIS A 38 1.00 -10.45 11.69
CA HIS A 38 1.45 -10.99 12.96
C HIS A 38 2.69 -10.26 13.51
N THR A 39 3.60 -9.91 12.62
CA THR A 39 4.90 -9.34 13.02
C THR A 39 5.03 -7.84 12.77
N GLY A 40 4.21 -7.25 11.89
CA GLY A 40 4.35 -5.89 11.42
C GLY A 40 5.53 -5.69 10.44
N ALA A 41 6.16 -6.78 9.99
CA ALA A 41 7.15 -6.72 8.92
C ALA A 41 6.49 -6.31 7.60
N VAL A 42 7.16 -5.48 6.82
CA VAL A 42 6.66 -4.99 5.52
C VAL A 42 7.65 -5.27 4.41
N LEU A 43 7.12 -5.54 3.23
CA LEU A 43 7.83 -5.57 1.97
C LEU A 43 7.24 -4.51 1.06
N LEU A 44 8.09 -3.66 0.46
CA LEU A 44 7.67 -2.54 -0.38
C LEU A 44 8.42 -2.58 -1.71
N LEU A 45 7.73 -2.20 -2.79
CA LEU A 45 8.31 -2.06 -4.12
C LEU A 45 7.64 -0.89 -4.83
N ILE A 46 8.43 -0.05 -5.48
CA ILE A 46 7.95 1.06 -6.32
C ILE A 46 8.15 0.67 -7.78
N THR A 47 7.11 0.82 -8.60
CA THR A 47 7.16 0.58 -10.03
C THR A 47 6.48 1.70 -10.80
N ASN A 48 6.71 1.75 -12.11
CA ASN A 48 6.06 2.73 -12.98
C ASN A 48 4.70 2.25 -13.49
N GLU A 49 4.50 0.94 -13.52
CA GLU A 49 3.34 0.31 -14.16
C GLU A 49 2.65 -0.67 -13.24
N TRP A 50 1.32 -0.74 -13.39
CA TRP A 50 0.46 -1.72 -12.74
C TRP A 50 0.14 -2.81 -13.75
N VAL A 51 1.08 -3.76 -13.92
CA VAL A 51 0.98 -4.86 -14.87
C VAL A 51 1.25 -6.20 -14.17
N GLN A 52 0.89 -7.27 -14.84
CA GLN A 52 1.01 -8.63 -14.31
C GLN A 52 2.47 -8.97 -13.97
N GLU A 53 3.42 -8.54 -14.78
CA GLU A 53 4.85 -8.82 -14.60
C GLU A 53 5.40 -8.19 -13.33
N THR A 54 5.01 -6.95 -13.01
CA THR A 54 5.43 -6.28 -11.78
C THR A 54 4.84 -6.96 -10.54
N HIS A 55 3.60 -7.43 -10.63
CA HIS A 55 2.98 -8.20 -9.55
C HIS A 55 3.67 -9.57 -9.37
N GLN A 56 3.94 -10.29 -10.44
CA GLN A 56 4.68 -11.56 -10.40
C GLN A 56 6.08 -11.40 -9.81
N TYR A 57 6.77 -10.31 -10.16
CA TYR A 57 8.05 -9.98 -9.54
C TYR A 57 7.90 -9.76 -8.02
N PHE A 58 6.86 -9.04 -7.61
CA PHE A 58 6.55 -8.81 -6.20
C PHE A 58 6.26 -10.11 -5.44
N LEU A 59 5.53 -11.07 -6.03
CA LEU A 59 5.30 -12.40 -5.44
C LEU A 59 6.62 -13.15 -5.20
N ARG A 60 7.56 -13.11 -6.15
CA ARG A 60 8.90 -13.71 -5.99
C ARG A 60 9.68 -13.03 -4.85
N MET A 61 9.62 -11.70 -4.77
CA MET A 61 10.22 -10.95 -3.65
C MET A 61 9.60 -11.35 -2.32
N MET A 62 8.27 -11.50 -2.26
CA MET A 62 7.53 -11.93 -1.07
C MET A 62 8.00 -13.31 -0.59
N ARG A 63 8.11 -14.29 -1.51
CA ARG A 63 8.62 -15.63 -1.19
C ARG A 63 10.06 -15.60 -0.68
N ALA A 64 10.91 -14.78 -1.29
CA ALA A 64 12.30 -14.62 -0.87
C ALA A 64 12.43 -13.96 0.51
N HIS A 65 11.59 -12.94 0.79
CA HIS A 65 11.60 -12.19 2.03
C HIS A 65 11.10 -13.02 3.22
N TRP A 66 10.04 -13.80 3.03
CA TRP A 66 9.47 -14.70 4.03
C TRP A 66 9.80 -16.17 3.74
N ARG A 67 11.08 -16.42 3.46
CA ARG A 67 11.56 -17.78 3.20
C ARG A 67 11.30 -18.68 4.42
N GLY A 68 10.77 -19.88 4.18
CA GLY A 68 10.48 -20.85 5.24
C GLY A 68 9.14 -20.65 5.97
N TRP A 69 8.40 -19.57 5.63
CA TRP A 69 7.06 -19.33 6.18
C TRP A 69 5.98 -19.90 5.24
N SER A 70 4.90 -20.40 5.82
CA SER A 70 3.66 -20.57 5.09
C SER A 70 3.01 -19.20 4.86
N ILE A 71 2.76 -18.83 3.60
CA ILE A 71 2.24 -17.50 3.25
C ILE A 71 0.80 -17.62 2.77
N VAL A 72 -0.11 -16.93 3.47
CA VAL A 72 -1.47 -16.66 3.00
C VAL A 72 -1.56 -15.17 2.69
N CYS A 73 -1.75 -14.82 1.41
CA CYS A 73 -1.80 -13.44 0.94
C CYS A 73 -3.24 -13.04 0.65
N PHE A 74 -3.71 -11.97 1.27
CA PHE A 74 -5.03 -11.38 1.00
C PHE A 74 -4.84 -10.21 0.03
N GLU A 75 -5.48 -10.29 -1.14
CA GLU A 75 -5.35 -9.31 -2.21
C GLU A 75 -6.72 -8.83 -2.69
N ASP A 76 -6.78 -7.60 -3.17
CA ASP A 76 -7.96 -7.12 -3.87
C ASP A 76 -8.12 -7.82 -5.25
N ARG A 77 -9.21 -7.53 -5.94
CA ARG A 77 -9.50 -8.11 -7.26
C ARG A 77 -8.95 -7.27 -8.42
N GLY A 78 -7.81 -6.62 -8.24
CA GLY A 78 -7.11 -5.94 -9.32
C GLY A 78 -6.73 -6.91 -10.45
N SER A 79 -6.68 -6.43 -11.69
CA SER A 79 -6.40 -7.29 -12.85
C SER A 79 -5.09 -8.07 -12.76
N PRO A 80 -3.96 -7.53 -12.26
CA PRO A 80 -2.74 -8.31 -12.07
C PRO A 80 -2.88 -9.40 -10.99
N HIS A 81 -3.72 -9.19 -9.96
CA HIS A 81 -3.94 -10.14 -8.88
C HIS A 81 -4.80 -11.34 -9.31
N THR A 82 -5.72 -11.11 -10.24
CA THR A 82 -6.66 -12.14 -10.73
C THR A 82 -6.18 -12.84 -12.01
N ALA A 83 -5.06 -12.39 -12.59
CA ALA A 83 -4.49 -13.00 -13.79
C ALA A 83 -4.12 -14.47 -13.52
N ALA A 84 -4.54 -15.36 -14.42
CA ALA A 84 -4.33 -16.81 -14.26
C ALA A 84 -2.85 -17.17 -14.06
N GLU A 85 -1.95 -16.51 -14.79
CA GLU A 85 -0.51 -16.74 -14.67
C GLU A 85 0.06 -16.23 -13.33
N SER A 86 -0.49 -15.13 -12.77
CA SER A 86 -0.11 -14.66 -11.44
C SER A 86 -0.53 -15.64 -10.35
N LEU A 87 -1.75 -16.17 -10.44
CA LEU A 87 -2.25 -17.17 -9.51
C LEU A 87 -1.48 -18.50 -9.62
N ALA A 88 -1.17 -18.94 -10.84
CA ALA A 88 -0.34 -20.12 -11.07
C ALA A 88 1.08 -19.94 -10.49
N LEU A 89 1.67 -18.76 -10.67
CA LEU A 89 2.97 -18.44 -10.07
C LEU A 89 2.91 -18.42 -8.55
N ALA A 90 1.89 -17.80 -7.95
CA ALA A 90 1.71 -17.79 -6.50
C ALA A 90 1.66 -19.22 -5.95
N GLN A 91 0.87 -20.11 -6.58
CA GLN A 91 0.82 -21.52 -6.23
C GLN A 91 2.19 -22.21 -6.35
N ALA A 92 2.92 -21.98 -7.44
CA ALA A 92 4.27 -22.52 -7.64
C ALA A 92 5.29 -22.02 -6.61
N LEU A 93 5.05 -20.83 -6.04
CA LEU A 93 5.84 -20.24 -4.95
C LEU A 93 5.35 -20.64 -3.55
N ASP A 94 4.40 -21.53 -3.44
CA ASP A 94 3.77 -21.90 -2.16
C ASP A 94 3.21 -20.68 -1.40
N ILE A 95 2.50 -19.81 -2.15
CA ILE A 95 1.74 -18.68 -1.64
C ILE A 95 0.25 -18.93 -1.90
N GLU A 96 -0.53 -19.08 -0.84
CA GLU A 96 -1.98 -19.16 -0.93
C GLU A 96 -2.55 -17.77 -1.09
N VAL A 97 -3.15 -17.47 -2.25
CA VAL A 97 -3.83 -16.19 -2.51
C VAL A 97 -5.31 -16.30 -2.15
N ARG A 98 -5.79 -15.39 -1.34
CA ARG A 98 -7.20 -15.19 -0.99
C ARG A 98 -7.67 -13.83 -1.44
N LEU A 99 -8.58 -13.81 -2.41
CA LEU A 99 -9.10 -12.56 -2.95
C LEU A 99 -10.17 -11.99 -2.03
N LEU A 100 -9.98 -10.74 -1.63
CA LEU A 100 -10.95 -9.98 -0.85
C LEU A 100 -12.24 -9.74 -1.67
N PRO A 101 -13.38 -9.51 -1.03
CA PRO A 101 -14.60 -9.08 -1.71
C PRO A 101 -14.36 -7.79 -2.51
N THR A 102 -15.15 -7.59 -3.55
CA THR A 102 -15.05 -6.39 -4.38
C THR A 102 -15.44 -5.14 -3.56
N ALA A 103 -14.71 -4.04 -3.76
CA ALA A 103 -14.97 -2.74 -3.13
C ALA A 103 -14.95 -2.77 -1.58
N THR A 104 -14.06 -3.57 -0.99
CA THR A 104 -13.86 -3.63 0.47
C THR A 104 -12.43 -3.24 0.88
N PRO A 105 -11.97 -2.02 0.58
CA PRO A 105 -10.60 -1.60 0.89
C PRO A 105 -10.34 -1.55 2.41
N GLU A 106 -11.37 -1.51 3.23
CA GLU A 106 -11.27 -1.57 4.69
C GLU A 106 -10.77 -2.92 5.20
N LEU A 107 -10.93 -3.99 4.43
CA LEU A 107 -10.42 -5.31 4.77
C LEU A 107 -8.93 -5.47 4.42
N ASN A 108 -8.38 -4.61 3.56
CA ASN A 108 -6.98 -4.65 3.19
C ASN A 108 -6.14 -3.84 4.18
N ALA A 109 -5.43 -4.52 5.07
CA ALA A 109 -4.58 -3.88 6.08
C ALA A 109 -3.50 -2.98 5.47
N MET A 110 -2.95 -3.37 4.31
CA MET A 110 -1.94 -2.56 3.63
C MET A 110 -2.53 -1.26 3.06
N ASP A 111 -3.76 -1.29 2.53
CA ASP A 111 -4.46 -0.09 2.05
C ASP A 111 -4.75 0.90 3.19
N GLN A 112 -5.10 0.39 4.37
CA GLN A 112 -5.28 1.23 5.55
C GLN A 112 -3.96 1.92 5.94
N LEU A 113 -2.85 1.18 5.94
CA LEU A 113 -1.53 1.74 6.20
C LEU A 113 -1.15 2.81 5.15
N TRP A 114 -1.33 2.52 3.86
CA TRP A 114 -1.09 3.48 2.78
C TRP A 114 -1.91 4.76 2.94
N ARG A 115 -3.19 4.63 3.26
CA ARG A 115 -4.08 5.79 3.46
C ARG A 115 -3.57 6.70 4.56
N ARG A 116 -3.22 6.14 5.72
CA ARG A 116 -2.72 6.92 6.86
C ARG A 116 -1.38 7.57 6.58
N VAL A 117 -0.44 6.83 6.02
CA VAL A 117 0.88 7.37 5.71
C VAL A 117 0.80 8.45 4.64
N LYS A 118 0.04 8.25 3.56
CA LYS A 118 -0.18 9.30 2.55
C LYS A 118 -0.82 10.54 3.16
N GLY A 119 -1.76 10.37 4.08
CA GLY A 119 -2.35 11.49 4.84
C GLY A 119 -1.32 12.27 5.64
N ALA A 120 -0.38 11.60 6.28
CA ALA A 120 0.63 12.23 7.12
C ALA A 120 1.78 12.87 6.31
N THR A 121 2.15 12.29 5.17
CA THR A 121 3.36 12.68 4.43
C THR A 121 3.09 13.60 3.25
N VAL A 122 2.11 13.30 2.40
CA VAL A 122 1.93 13.99 1.11
C VAL A 122 0.58 14.67 0.93
N ALA A 123 -0.41 14.38 1.78
CA ALA A 123 -1.72 14.99 1.63
C ALA A 123 -1.70 16.51 1.83
N SER A 124 -2.44 17.23 1.01
CA SER A 124 -2.57 18.70 1.06
C SER A 124 -1.24 19.45 1.04
N ARG A 125 -0.18 18.85 0.49
CA ARG A 125 1.13 19.47 0.36
C ARG A 125 1.49 19.62 -1.11
N ALA A 126 2.15 20.75 -1.44
CA ALA A 126 2.77 20.92 -2.74
C ALA A 126 3.93 19.92 -2.87
N THR A 127 3.87 19.06 -3.87
CA THR A 127 4.95 18.12 -4.17
C THR A 127 5.71 18.58 -5.39
N GLN A 128 7.04 18.57 -5.32
CA GLN A 128 7.91 18.96 -6.43
C GLN A 128 7.88 17.91 -7.54
N SER A 129 7.79 16.64 -7.18
CA SER A 129 7.66 15.52 -8.12
C SER A 129 7.02 14.31 -7.44
N ILE A 130 6.55 13.36 -8.27
CA ILE A 130 5.98 12.11 -7.76
C ILE A 130 7.06 11.23 -7.11
N ASP A 131 8.28 11.27 -7.61
CA ASP A 131 9.39 10.50 -7.05
C ASP A 131 9.71 10.98 -5.66
N THR A 132 9.78 12.30 -5.43
CA THR A 132 9.93 12.88 -4.08
C THR A 132 8.83 12.39 -3.12
N SER A 133 7.59 12.29 -3.61
CA SER A 133 6.48 11.78 -2.78
C SER A 133 6.64 10.29 -2.46
N ALA A 134 7.04 9.47 -3.44
CA ALA A 134 7.28 8.04 -3.24
C ALA A 134 8.46 7.80 -2.29
N ASP A 135 9.53 8.61 -2.45
CA ASP A 135 10.72 8.58 -1.61
C ASP A 135 10.45 9.01 -0.15
N GLN A 136 9.38 9.73 0.11
CA GLN A 136 8.95 10.06 1.47
C GLN A 136 8.09 8.96 2.10
N ILE A 137 7.22 8.32 1.34
CA ILE A 137 6.25 7.34 1.85
C ILE A 137 6.94 6.05 2.29
N CYS A 138 7.76 5.45 1.43
CA CYS A 138 8.38 4.16 1.73
C CYS A 138 9.34 4.22 2.92
N PRO A 139 10.29 5.17 2.99
CA PRO A 139 11.15 5.32 4.16
C PRO A 139 10.38 5.61 5.45
N HIS A 140 9.28 6.39 5.37
CA HIS A 140 8.44 6.65 6.52
C HIS A 140 7.83 5.36 7.09
N ILE A 141 7.32 4.46 6.22
CA ILE A 141 6.80 3.17 6.65
C ILE A 141 7.93 2.28 7.22
N LEU A 142 9.09 2.25 6.56
CA LEU A 142 10.21 1.43 7.00
C LEU A 142 10.78 1.87 8.35
N ALA A 143 10.81 3.18 8.61
CA ALA A 143 11.26 3.75 9.89
C ALA A 143 10.27 3.55 11.04
N MET A 144 9.00 3.26 10.72
CA MET A 144 7.96 3.08 11.73
C MET A 144 8.16 1.76 12.49
N PRO A 145 8.01 1.74 13.84
CA PRO A 145 8.03 0.50 14.60
C PRO A 145 6.98 -0.51 14.10
N PRO A 146 7.26 -1.82 14.13
CA PRO A 146 6.32 -2.85 13.66
C PRO A 146 4.93 -2.77 14.28
N GLN A 147 4.85 -2.51 15.59
CA GLN A 147 3.57 -2.37 16.29
C GLN A 147 2.77 -1.15 15.82
N ASP A 148 3.45 -0.07 15.46
CA ASP A 148 2.78 1.14 14.97
C ASP A 148 2.25 0.93 13.54
N ARG A 149 2.96 0.16 12.70
CA ARG A 149 2.42 -0.29 11.41
C ARG A 149 1.14 -1.09 11.58
N LEU A 150 1.13 -2.08 12.49
CA LEU A 150 -0.06 -2.88 12.80
C LEU A 150 -1.21 -2.03 13.36
N ARG A 151 -0.90 -1.06 14.21
CA ARG A 151 -1.91 -0.12 14.76
C ARG A 151 -2.49 0.76 13.66
N GLN A 152 -1.65 1.33 12.80
CA GLN A 152 -2.08 2.19 11.69
C GLN A 152 -2.82 1.42 10.60
N ALA A 153 -2.46 0.16 10.38
CA ALA A 153 -3.18 -0.76 9.49
C ALA A 153 -4.53 -1.25 10.07
N GLY A 154 -4.86 -0.90 11.31
CA GLY A 154 -6.08 -1.34 11.98
C GLY A 154 -6.06 -2.77 12.51
N VAL A 155 -4.94 -3.49 12.36
CA VAL A 155 -4.80 -4.91 12.77
C VAL A 155 -4.94 -5.08 14.27
N LEU A 156 -4.50 -4.10 15.07
CA LEU A 156 -4.60 -4.14 16.53
C LEU A 156 -5.94 -3.55 17.05
N SER A 157 -6.86 -3.21 16.17
CA SER A 157 -8.21 -2.80 16.58
C SER A 157 -9.02 -4.03 17.02
N GLY A 158 -9.94 -3.86 17.96
CA GLY A 158 -10.86 -4.92 18.36
C GLY A 158 -11.82 -5.39 17.24
N ASN A 159 -11.87 -4.65 16.14
CA ASN A 159 -12.76 -4.88 15.00
C ASN A 159 -12.02 -5.43 13.76
N PHE A 160 -10.77 -5.87 13.89
CA PHE A 160 -10.08 -6.46 12.75
C PHE A 160 -10.75 -7.79 12.36
N TRP A 161 -11.15 -7.90 11.10
CA TRP A 161 -12.00 -8.98 10.61
C TRP A 161 -11.34 -10.36 10.62
N LEU A 162 -10.00 -10.42 10.53
CA LEU A 162 -9.25 -11.67 10.63
C LEU A 162 -8.92 -11.91 12.11
N THR A 163 -9.81 -12.63 12.78
CA THR A 163 -9.60 -13.04 14.18
C THR A 163 -8.45 -14.03 14.30
N ARG A 164 -7.67 -13.87 15.36
CA ARG A 164 -6.57 -14.78 15.72
C ARG A 164 -7.07 -16.11 16.23
#